data_9af81c030033c62ff28bbd488a17da93
#
_entry.id   9af81c030033c62ff28bbd488a17da93
#
_cell.length_a   1.000
_cell.length_b   1.000
_cell.length_c   1.000
_cell.angle_alpha   90.00
_cell.angle_beta   90.00
_cell.angle_gamma   90.00
#
_symmetry.space_group_name_H-M   'P 1'
#
loop_
_entity.id
_entity.type
_entity.pdbx_description
1 polymer ?
#
loop_
_entity_poly.entity_id
_entity_poly.type
_entity_poly.pdbx_seq_one_letter_code
_entity_poly.pdbx_strand_id
1 'polypeptide(L)'
;MTTANSRATRAHFHPTTARAPVSLPPMPGEQQAQASYSPVDLERSWFDGDELLFEREGGFDRALAKGFFLLRIPDGLDTGPGDRFAAHFHEEPAGDDLDPYRGYRHADVPDPYQGYFDREHDQWENFYVERANWALLPPEVTELGHRMTGLGVAVLRAVLRHVEVPQHLWSEVSGGLSDNDGHQMLAFNHFRSQKETRGCKFHRDSGWVTVLRSFEPGLLALIDGELGAVNPEPGHFIVNFGSSLEVLTSALPLPVRANVHGVVSTERSAGRADRISYVTFLDSALDGTVYRLDNGTAYPVQSVADFAPPRR
;
A
#
# COMPACT_ATOMS: atom_id res chain seq x y z
N MET A 1 -31.91 -19.84 -0.67
CA MET A 1 -31.06 -21.03 -0.74
C MET A 1 -29.72 -20.62 -1.35
N THR A 2 -28.85 -19.87 -0.62
CA THR A 2 -27.59 -19.36 -1.21
C THR A 2 -26.45 -19.29 -0.19
N THR A 3 -26.51 -20.05 0.91
CA THR A 3 -25.50 -19.99 1.97
C THR A 3 -24.55 -21.20 2.04
N ALA A 4 -24.74 -22.21 1.20
CA ALA A 4 -23.93 -23.42 1.25
C ALA A 4 -22.64 -23.35 0.39
N ASN A 5 -22.56 -22.49 -0.63
CA ASN A 5 -21.40 -22.41 -1.53
C ASN A 5 -20.26 -21.53 -1.01
N SER A 6 -20.53 -20.58 -0.13
CA SER A 6 -19.47 -19.68 0.38
C SER A 6 -18.53 -20.34 1.39
N ARG A 7 -19.01 -21.38 2.10
CA ARG A 7 -18.19 -22.12 3.08
C ARG A 7 -17.20 -23.10 2.42
N ALA A 8 -17.55 -23.70 1.30
CA ALA A 8 -16.67 -24.65 0.60
C ALA A 8 -15.49 -23.93 -0.09
N THR A 9 -15.71 -22.72 -0.60
CA THR A 9 -14.68 -21.90 -1.24
C THR A 9 -13.66 -21.36 -0.22
N ARG A 10 -14.09 -21.06 0.99
CA ARG A 10 -13.24 -20.58 2.09
C ARG A 10 -12.17 -21.59 2.50
N ALA A 11 -12.41 -22.90 2.33
CA ALA A 11 -11.47 -23.94 2.70
C ALA A 11 -10.32 -24.13 1.69
N HIS A 12 -10.44 -23.60 0.48
CA HIS A 12 -9.51 -23.93 -0.59
C HIS A 12 -8.41 -22.90 -0.83
N PHE A 13 -8.59 -21.64 -0.47
CA PHE A 13 -7.52 -20.65 -0.63
C PHE A 13 -7.72 -19.43 0.30
N HIS A 14 -6.83 -19.28 1.25
CA HIS A 14 -6.68 -18.06 2.03
C HIS A 14 -5.22 -17.59 1.87
N PRO A 15 -4.93 -16.37 1.39
CA PRO A 15 -3.56 -15.94 1.13
C PRO A 15 -2.64 -16.05 2.34
N THR A 16 -3.21 -15.88 3.54
CA THR A 16 -2.50 -16.05 4.82
C THR A 16 -2.34 -17.51 5.25
N THR A 17 -3.14 -18.43 4.71
CA THR A 17 -3.11 -19.87 5.03
C THR A 17 -2.51 -20.73 3.92
N ALA A 18 -2.46 -20.24 2.69
CA ALA A 18 -1.84 -20.92 1.55
C ALA A 18 -0.30 -21.01 1.67
N ARG A 19 0.28 -20.24 2.58
CA ARG A 19 1.70 -20.36 2.96
C ARG A 19 1.81 -20.91 4.37
N ALA A 20 2.85 -21.74 4.59
CA ALA A 20 3.23 -22.16 5.93
C ALA A 20 3.33 -20.93 6.86
N PRO A 21 2.85 -21.03 8.13
CA PRO A 21 3.00 -19.96 9.08
C PRO A 21 4.47 -19.52 9.16
N VAL A 22 4.76 -18.28 8.83
CA VAL A 22 6.12 -17.73 8.96
C VAL A 22 6.26 -17.20 10.37
N SER A 23 7.19 -17.74 11.14
CA SER A 23 7.58 -17.15 12.43
C SER A 23 8.37 -15.88 12.14
N LEU A 24 7.71 -14.73 12.32
CA LEU A 24 8.36 -13.43 12.18
C LEU A 24 9.17 -13.14 13.42
N PRO A 25 10.41 -12.60 13.29
CA PRO A 25 11.15 -12.07 14.42
C PRO A 25 10.39 -10.87 15.01
N PRO A 26 10.66 -10.51 16.27
CA PRO A 26 10.14 -9.26 16.81
C PRO A 26 10.62 -8.08 15.94
N MET A 27 9.80 -7.03 15.85
CA MET A 27 10.20 -5.82 15.13
C MET A 27 11.43 -5.21 15.80
N PRO A 28 12.56 -5.03 15.07
CA PRO A 28 13.76 -4.43 15.64
C PRO A 28 13.56 -2.93 15.87
N GLY A 29 14.37 -2.33 16.75
CA GLY A 29 14.51 -0.89 16.85
C GLY A 29 15.26 -0.31 15.64
N GLU A 30 15.23 1.01 15.47
CA GLU A 30 15.83 1.71 14.32
C GLU A 30 17.33 1.42 14.15
N GLN A 31 18.12 1.56 15.22
CA GLN A 31 19.57 1.33 15.17
C GLN A 31 19.90 -0.13 14.82
N GLN A 32 19.15 -1.08 15.39
CA GLN A 32 19.33 -2.50 15.08
C GLN A 32 18.96 -2.78 13.62
N ALA A 33 17.89 -2.19 13.10
CA ALA A 33 17.47 -2.38 11.71
C ALA A 33 18.52 -1.84 10.73
N GLN A 34 19.07 -0.66 11.00
CA GLN A 34 20.13 -0.06 10.17
C GLN A 34 21.43 -0.87 10.19
N ALA A 35 21.78 -1.47 11.34
CA ALA A 35 23.00 -2.25 11.49
C ALA A 35 22.89 -3.69 10.96
N SER A 36 21.70 -4.29 10.97
CA SER A 36 21.50 -5.73 10.80
C SER A 36 20.83 -6.14 9.49
N TYR A 37 20.12 -5.24 8.80
CA TYR A 37 19.36 -5.56 7.60
C TYR A 37 19.90 -4.84 6.38
N SER A 38 20.34 -5.64 5.42
CA SER A 38 20.83 -5.13 4.13
C SER A 38 19.70 -4.45 3.36
N PRO A 39 20.00 -3.34 2.66
CA PRO A 39 19.06 -2.76 1.72
C PRO A 39 18.64 -3.76 0.64
N VAL A 40 17.34 -3.83 0.36
CA VAL A 40 16.83 -4.57 -0.78
C VAL A 40 17.20 -3.83 -2.06
N ASP A 41 17.82 -4.52 -3.01
CA ASP A 41 18.09 -3.98 -4.34
C ASP A 41 16.77 -3.92 -5.13
N LEU A 42 16.13 -2.75 -5.13
CA LEU A 42 14.85 -2.50 -5.81
C LEU A 42 15.07 -2.15 -7.29
N GLU A 43 14.20 -2.65 -8.14
CA GLU A 43 14.15 -2.23 -9.55
C GLU A 43 13.62 -0.81 -9.65
N ARG A 44 14.25 0.03 -10.51
CA ARG A 44 13.76 1.37 -10.83
C ARG A 44 12.95 1.32 -12.10
N SER A 45 11.83 2.07 -12.09
CA SER A 45 10.90 2.11 -13.19
C SER A 45 10.37 3.52 -13.44
N TRP A 46 9.79 3.72 -14.62
CA TRP A 46 9.08 4.95 -15.01
C TRP A 46 8.00 4.61 -16.03
N PHE A 47 7.07 5.52 -16.21
CA PHE A 47 6.12 5.45 -17.32
C PHE A 47 6.65 6.24 -18.52
N ASP A 48 6.58 5.62 -19.71
CA ASP A 48 6.67 6.29 -21.02
C ASP A 48 5.33 6.09 -21.74
N GLY A 49 4.52 7.14 -21.77
CA GLY A 49 3.10 7.00 -22.12
C GLY A 49 2.38 6.04 -21.16
N ASP A 50 1.79 4.98 -21.72
CA ASP A 50 1.07 3.94 -20.96
C ASP A 50 1.94 2.71 -20.67
N GLU A 51 3.22 2.74 -21.02
CA GLU A 51 4.15 1.63 -20.84
C GLU A 51 4.97 1.81 -19.55
N LEU A 52 4.96 0.81 -18.66
CA LEU A 52 5.81 0.75 -17.49
C LEU A 52 7.16 0.12 -17.88
N LEU A 53 8.20 0.92 -17.87
CA LEU A 53 9.56 0.53 -18.22
C LEU A 53 10.42 0.35 -16.96
N PHE A 54 11.40 -0.54 -17.04
CA PHE A 54 12.39 -0.78 -15.99
C PHE A 54 13.79 -0.50 -16.47
N GLU A 55 14.65 0.01 -15.58
CA GLU A 55 16.03 0.38 -15.89
C GLU A 55 16.86 -0.82 -16.38
N ARG A 56 16.64 -2.00 -15.78
CA ARG A 56 17.37 -3.22 -16.05
C ARG A 56 16.53 -4.21 -16.86
N GLU A 57 17.11 -4.89 -17.83
CA GLU A 57 16.48 -5.99 -18.56
C GLU A 57 15.95 -7.04 -17.57
N GLY A 58 14.72 -7.54 -17.77
CA GLY A 58 14.02 -8.44 -16.83
C GLY A 58 13.64 -7.81 -15.50
N GLY A 59 13.74 -6.48 -15.38
CA GLY A 59 13.41 -5.75 -14.15
C GLY A 59 11.96 -5.91 -13.74
N PHE A 60 11.04 -6.03 -14.70
CA PHE A 60 9.64 -6.25 -14.39
C PHE A 60 9.42 -7.56 -13.64
N ASP A 61 9.95 -8.67 -14.16
CA ASP A 61 9.83 -9.98 -13.52
C ASP A 61 10.42 -9.98 -12.11
N ARG A 62 11.59 -9.35 -11.94
CA ARG A 62 12.21 -9.24 -10.61
C ARG A 62 11.40 -8.37 -9.66
N ALA A 63 10.76 -7.30 -10.15
CA ALA A 63 9.86 -6.47 -9.35
C ALA A 63 8.64 -7.25 -8.86
N LEU A 64 8.02 -8.05 -9.73
CA LEU A 64 6.89 -8.91 -9.38
C LEU A 64 7.30 -9.99 -8.36
N ALA A 65 8.45 -10.62 -8.56
CA ALA A 65 8.99 -11.66 -7.68
C ALA A 65 9.39 -11.07 -6.30
N LYS A 66 9.95 -9.86 -6.25
CA LYS A 66 10.30 -9.16 -5.00
C LYS A 66 9.10 -8.54 -4.31
N GLY A 67 8.01 -8.25 -5.03
CA GLY A 67 6.81 -7.59 -4.50
C GLY A 67 6.98 -6.10 -4.19
N PHE A 68 8.14 -5.51 -4.51
CA PHE A 68 8.47 -4.10 -4.33
C PHE A 68 9.32 -3.57 -5.48
N PHE A 69 9.11 -2.30 -5.85
CA PHE A 69 9.97 -1.58 -6.78
C PHE A 69 9.88 -0.06 -6.57
N LEU A 70 10.75 0.69 -7.22
CA LEU A 70 10.78 2.15 -7.23
C LEU A 70 10.14 2.66 -8.52
N LEU A 71 9.13 3.52 -8.38
CA LEU A 71 8.49 4.19 -9.49
C LEU A 71 8.90 5.67 -9.50
N ARG A 72 9.58 6.10 -10.56
CA ARG A 72 9.93 7.51 -10.73
C ARG A 72 8.68 8.37 -10.69
N ILE A 73 8.72 9.42 -9.88
CA ILE A 73 7.66 10.42 -9.82
C ILE A 73 7.61 11.13 -11.17
N PRO A 74 6.45 11.15 -11.85
CA PRO A 74 6.32 11.82 -13.15
C PRO A 74 6.66 13.31 -13.06
N ASP A 75 7.31 13.83 -14.09
CA ASP A 75 7.59 15.25 -14.22
C ASP A 75 6.26 16.04 -14.14
N GLY A 76 6.24 17.11 -13.34
CA GLY A 76 5.05 17.94 -13.11
C GLY A 76 4.04 17.35 -12.12
N LEU A 77 4.32 16.25 -11.45
CA LEU A 77 3.55 15.81 -10.27
C LEU A 77 4.14 16.48 -9.02
N ASP A 78 3.43 17.48 -8.48
CA ASP A 78 3.80 18.12 -7.22
C ASP A 78 3.39 17.24 -6.02
N THR A 79 4.36 16.74 -5.28
CA THR A 79 4.14 15.97 -4.03
C THR A 79 4.07 16.85 -2.79
N GLY A 80 4.41 18.12 -2.90
CA GLY A 80 4.47 19.07 -1.78
C GLY A 80 3.20 19.17 -0.94
N PRO A 81 1.99 19.19 -1.53
CA PRO A 81 0.75 19.19 -0.76
C PRO A 81 0.60 17.99 0.17
N GLY A 82 0.91 16.78 -0.32
CA GLY A 82 0.88 15.56 0.50
C GLY A 82 1.97 15.54 1.56
N ASP A 83 3.17 16.04 1.22
CA ASP A 83 4.30 16.18 2.14
C ASP A 83 3.92 17.09 3.33
N ARG A 84 3.29 18.25 3.05
CA ARG A 84 2.78 19.16 4.08
C ARG A 84 1.64 18.55 4.89
N PHE A 85 0.69 17.91 4.23
CA PHE A 85 -0.43 17.28 4.93
C PHE A 85 0.06 16.18 5.89
N ALA A 86 0.95 15.29 5.43
CA ALA A 86 1.52 14.23 6.28
C ALA A 86 2.28 14.78 7.49
N ALA A 87 2.91 15.96 7.34
CA ALA A 87 3.65 16.60 8.42
C ALA A 87 2.76 17.27 9.46
N HIS A 88 1.54 17.69 9.10
CA HIS A 88 0.76 18.60 9.94
C HIS A 88 -0.66 18.16 10.28
N PHE A 89 -1.25 17.12 9.64
CA PHE A 89 -2.66 16.73 9.84
C PHE A 89 -3.02 16.50 11.31
N HIS A 90 -2.08 16.10 12.12
CA HIS A 90 -2.23 15.77 13.54
C HIS A 90 -2.10 16.98 14.48
N GLU A 91 -1.65 18.14 13.98
CA GLU A 91 -1.48 19.36 14.77
C GLU A 91 -2.80 20.13 14.92
N GLU A 92 -2.88 20.96 15.98
CA GLU A 92 -3.98 21.91 16.13
C GLU A 92 -3.77 23.14 15.23
N PRO A 93 -4.85 23.76 14.71
CA PRO A 93 -4.76 25.04 13.99
C PRO A 93 -4.05 26.12 14.81
N ALA A 94 -3.22 26.92 14.18
CA ALA A 94 -2.38 27.94 14.82
C ALA A 94 -2.60 29.36 14.27
N GLY A 95 -3.48 29.54 13.29
CA GLY A 95 -3.80 30.81 12.65
C GLY A 95 -2.77 31.24 11.61
N ASP A 96 -2.12 30.30 10.95
CA ASP A 96 -1.12 30.55 9.91
C ASP A 96 -1.44 29.83 8.58
N ASP A 97 -0.56 29.98 7.60
CA ASP A 97 -0.74 29.42 6.23
C ASP A 97 -0.76 27.88 6.19
N LEU A 98 -0.42 27.19 7.29
CA LEU A 98 -0.48 25.75 7.39
C LEU A 98 -1.82 25.22 7.93
N ASP A 99 -2.72 26.09 8.36
CA ASP A 99 -4.00 25.68 8.93
C ASP A 99 -4.86 24.80 7.98
N PRO A 100 -4.82 24.96 6.64
CA PRO A 100 -5.51 24.03 5.76
C PRO A 100 -5.05 22.56 5.89
N TYR A 101 -3.85 22.32 6.44
CA TYR A 101 -3.25 21.00 6.64
C TYR A 101 -3.36 20.47 8.08
N ARG A 102 -4.00 21.23 8.99
CA ARG A 102 -4.09 20.92 10.44
C ARG A 102 -5.52 20.60 10.88
N GLY A 103 -5.66 20.09 12.11
CA GLY A 103 -6.97 19.88 12.76
C GLY A 103 -7.66 18.57 12.40
N TYR A 104 -7.03 17.69 11.66
CA TYR A 104 -7.66 16.44 11.17
C TYR A 104 -7.80 15.35 12.24
N ARG A 105 -7.22 15.51 13.44
CA ARG A 105 -7.54 14.69 14.60
C ARG A 105 -9.02 14.75 14.97
N HIS A 106 -9.68 15.84 14.70
CA HIS A 106 -11.07 16.12 15.05
C HIS A 106 -12.00 16.15 13.83
N ALA A 107 -11.49 15.79 12.65
CA ALA A 107 -12.29 15.75 11.44
C ALA A 107 -13.42 14.71 11.57
N ASP A 108 -14.66 15.15 11.35
CA ASP A 108 -15.82 14.27 11.30
C ASP A 108 -15.90 13.62 9.91
N VAL A 109 -15.50 12.35 9.83
CA VAL A 109 -15.63 11.57 8.61
C VAL A 109 -16.80 10.61 8.80
N PRO A 110 -17.79 10.60 7.89
CA PRO A 110 -19.03 9.84 8.09
C PRO A 110 -18.87 8.33 7.85
N ASP A 111 -17.78 7.75 8.34
CA ASP A 111 -17.46 6.33 8.26
C ASP A 111 -16.59 5.92 9.45
N PRO A 112 -16.95 4.86 10.21
CA PRO A 112 -16.20 4.44 11.40
C PRO A 112 -14.82 3.85 11.11
N TYR A 113 -14.50 3.56 9.85
CA TYR A 113 -13.21 3.02 9.40
C TYR A 113 -12.34 4.07 8.72
N GLN A 114 -12.78 5.33 8.70
CA GLN A 114 -12.07 6.47 8.15
C GLN A 114 -11.84 7.56 9.21
N GLY A 115 -11.02 8.54 8.90
CA GLY A 115 -10.63 9.59 9.81
C GLY A 115 -9.34 9.32 10.55
N TYR A 116 -9.21 9.95 11.70
CA TYR A 116 -8.01 9.85 12.54
C TYR A 116 -8.03 8.63 13.45
N PHE A 117 -6.89 7.95 13.52
CA PHE A 117 -6.66 6.82 14.43
C PHE A 117 -5.35 6.99 15.20
N ASP A 118 -5.44 6.97 16.53
CA ASP A 118 -4.29 6.78 17.42
C ASP A 118 -4.07 5.28 17.62
N ARG A 119 -2.95 4.76 17.17
CA ARG A 119 -2.62 3.34 17.31
C ARG A 119 -1.95 3.09 18.65
N GLU A 120 -2.66 2.41 19.57
CA GLU A 120 -2.22 2.21 20.94
C GLU A 120 -0.84 1.53 21.04
N HIS A 121 -0.60 0.50 20.23
CA HIS A 121 0.59 -0.36 20.30
C HIS A 121 1.65 -0.04 19.25
N ASP A 122 1.45 0.99 18.45
CA ASP A 122 2.37 1.43 17.40
C ASP A 122 2.70 2.92 17.56
N GLN A 123 3.87 3.35 17.08
CA GLN A 123 4.24 4.78 17.08
C GLN A 123 3.34 5.60 16.17
N TRP A 124 2.86 5.00 15.10
CA TRP A 124 2.11 5.74 14.10
C TRP A 124 0.73 6.15 14.61
N GLU A 125 0.36 7.36 14.23
CA GLU A 125 -1.00 7.84 14.17
C GLU A 125 -1.30 8.12 12.71
N ASN A 126 -2.54 7.96 12.28
CA ASN A 126 -2.86 8.06 10.88
C ASN A 126 -4.23 8.67 10.61
N PHE A 127 -4.34 9.28 9.43
CA PHE A 127 -5.59 9.75 8.88
C PHE A 127 -5.90 8.98 7.60
N TYR A 128 -7.01 8.22 7.61
CA TYR A 128 -7.51 7.45 6.48
C TYR A 128 -8.70 8.12 5.87
N VAL A 129 -8.75 8.21 4.54
CA VAL A 129 -9.89 8.79 3.84
C VAL A 129 -10.07 8.15 2.47
N GLU A 130 -11.26 7.60 2.22
CA GLU A 130 -11.66 7.07 0.93
C GLU A 130 -11.97 8.19 -0.08
N ARG A 131 -11.86 7.84 -1.36
CA ARG A 131 -12.12 8.74 -2.48
C ARG A 131 -13.45 9.48 -2.37
N ALA A 132 -14.51 8.83 -1.89
CA ALA A 132 -15.82 9.45 -1.69
C ALA A 132 -15.79 10.64 -0.71
N ASN A 133 -14.83 10.67 0.19
CA ASN A 133 -14.66 11.69 1.24
C ASN A 133 -13.46 12.63 0.99
N TRP A 134 -12.77 12.55 -0.15
CA TRP A 134 -11.61 13.41 -0.44
C TRP A 134 -11.94 14.91 -0.51
N ALA A 135 -13.20 15.27 -0.68
CA ALA A 135 -13.64 16.67 -0.56
C ALA A 135 -13.40 17.29 0.84
N LEU A 136 -13.12 16.47 1.86
CA LEU A 136 -12.70 16.91 3.20
C LEU A 136 -11.24 17.38 3.24
N LEU A 137 -10.41 16.98 2.27
CA LEU A 137 -9.00 17.34 2.18
C LEU A 137 -8.82 18.69 1.47
N PRO A 138 -7.69 19.38 1.67
CA PRO A 138 -7.31 20.50 0.82
C PRO A 138 -7.36 20.12 -0.67
N PRO A 139 -7.84 21.02 -1.56
CA PRO A 139 -8.00 20.70 -2.99
C PRO A 139 -6.74 20.16 -3.66
N GLU A 140 -5.57 20.70 -3.32
CA GLU A 140 -4.28 20.26 -3.85
C GLU A 140 -3.86 18.86 -3.34
N VAL A 141 -4.27 18.48 -2.13
CA VAL A 141 -4.07 17.11 -1.60
C VAL A 141 -5.01 16.14 -2.30
N THR A 142 -6.25 16.56 -2.57
CA THR A 142 -7.21 15.78 -3.36
C THR A 142 -6.70 15.53 -4.78
N GLU A 143 -6.19 16.56 -5.44
CA GLU A 143 -5.60 16.43 -6.78
C GLU A 143 -4.40 15.47 -6.78
N LEU A 144 -3.50 15.60 -5.81
CA LEU A 144 -2.40 14.64 -5.64
C LEU A 144 -2.92 13.20 -5.45
N GLY A 145 -3.97 13.02 -4.65
CA GLY A 145 -4.62 11.73 -4.45
C GLY A 145 -5.12 11.12 -5.76
N HIS A 146 -5.79 11.92 -6.60
CA HIS A 146 -6.23 11.47 -7.93
C HIS A 146 -5.06 11.07 -8.83
N ARG A 147 -3.98 11.85 -8.81
CA ARG A 147 -2.77 11.56 -9.60
C ARG A 147 -2.06 10.29 -9.13
N MET A 148 -1.87 10.11 -7.82
CA MET A 148 -1.26 8.89 -7.26
C MET A 148 -2.12 7.64 -7.53
N THR A 149 -3.43 7.75 -7.40
CA THR A 149 -4.36 6.67 -7.74
C THR A 149 -4.28 6.32 -9.22
N GLY A 150 -4.27 7.31 -10.10
CA GLY A 150 -4.08 7.10 -11.54
C GLY A 150 -2.79 6.35 -11.86
N LEU A 151 -1.68 6.68 -11.20
CA LEU A 151 -0.42 5.96 -11.32
C LEU A 151 -0.55 4.51 -10.85
N GLY A 152 -1.19 4.26 -9.71
CA GLY A 152 -1.38 2.90 -9.20
C GLY A 152 -2.27 2.05 -10.11
N VAL A 153 -3.33 2.62 -10.70
CA VAL A 153 -4.16 1.95 -11.72
C VAL A 153 -3.36 1.66 -12.99
N ALA A 154 -2.50 2.59 -13.43
CA ALA A 154 -1.60 2.36 -14.56
C ALA A 154 -0.61 1.21 -14.28
N VAL A 155 -0.05 1.15 -13.06
CA VAL A 155 0.78 0.01 -12.61
C VAL A 155 -0.02 -1.29 -12.64
N LEU A 156 -1.24 -1.32 -12.10
CA LEU A 156 -2.09 -2.51 -12.14
C LEU A 156 -2.30 -3.00 -13.58
N ARG A 157 -2.69 -2.11 -14.49
CA ARG A 157 -2.90 -2.45 -15.90
C ARG A 157 -1.63 -2.98 -16.57
N ALA A 158 -0.47 -2.38 -16.26
CA ALA A 158 0.82 -2.84 -16.76
C ALA A 158 1.14 -4.25 -16.26
N VAL A 159 0.91 -4.53 -14.96
CA VAL A 159 1.08 -5.87 -14.38
C VAL A 159 0.14 -6.88 -15.02
N LEU A 160 -1.18 -6.59 -15.10
CA LEU A 160 -2.16 -7.50 -15.71
C LEU A 160 -1.80 -7.85 -17.16
N ARG A 161 -1.30 -6.87 -17.92
CA ARG A 161 -0.81 -7.09 -19.30
C ARG A 161 0.43 -7.98 -19.31
N HIS A 162 1.40 -7.71 -18.43
CA HIS A 162 2.68 -8.41 -18.38
C HIS A 162 2.53 -9.89 -17.98
N VAL A 163 1.61 -10.19 -17.04
CA VAL A 163 1.31 -11.56 -16.62
C VAL A 163 0.22 -12.22 -17.46
N GLU A 164 -0.13 -11.61 -18.62
CA GLU A 164 -1.05 -12.14 -19.62
C GLU A 164 -2.47 -12.43 -19.11
N VAL A 165 -2.99 -11.61 -18.17
CA VAL A 165 -4.41 -11.66 -17.82
C VAL A 165 -5.23 -11.19 -19.03
N PRO A 166 -6.22 -11.97 -19.52
CA PRO A 166 -7.08 -11.53 -20.63
C PRO A 166 -7.75 -10.19 -20.34
N GLN A 167 -7.60 -9.22 -21.23
CA GLN A 167 -8.05 -7.84 -20.99
C GLN A 167 -9.54 -7.72 -20.66
N HIS A 168 -10.38 -8.55 -21.27
CA HIS A 168 -11.83 -8.56 -21.01
C HIS A 168 -12.20 -8.98 -19.58
N LEU A 169 -11.27 -9.59 -18.83
CA LEU A 169 -11.47 -9.97 -17.42
C LEU A 169 -10.99 -8.89 -16.44
N TRP A 170 -10.23 -7.89 -16.88
CA TRP A 170 -9.56 -6.95 -15.97
C TRP A 170 -10.52 -6.28 -14.99
N SER A 171 -11.63 -5.72 -15.50
CA SER A 171 -12.63 -5.06 -14.66
C SER A 171 -13.23 -6.02 -13.63
N GLU A 172 -13.63 -7.20 -14.07
CA GLU A 172 -14.22 -8.23 -13.21
C GLU A 172 -13.25 -8.67 -12.10
N VAL A 173 -12.04 -9.12 -12.48
CA VAL A 173 -11.10 -9.69 -11.50
C VAL A 173 -10.57 -8.63 -10.53
N SER A 174 -10.48 -7.36 -10.94
CA SER A 174 -10.01 -6.26 -10.10
C SER A 174 -11.13 -5.54 -9.34
N GLY A 175 -12.40 -6.00 -9.48
CA GLY A 175 -13.54 -5.35 -8.86
C GLY A 175 -13.70 -3.89 -9.28
N GLY A 176 -13.55 -3.61 -10.59
CA GLY A 176 -13.68 -2.30 -11.21
C GLY A 176 -12.40 -1.44 -11.15
N LEU A 177 -11.40 -1.82 -10.36
CA LEU A 177 -10.22 -0.97 -10.14
C LEU A 177 -9.45 -0.68 -11.44
N SER A 178 -9.36 -1.64 -12.36
CA SER A 178 -8.72 -1.41 -13.66
C SER A 178 -9.41 -0.32 -14.49
N ASP A 179 -10.65 0.01 -14.20
CA ASP A 179 -11.41 1.10 -14.83
C ASP A 179 -11.41 2.38 -13.99
N ASN A 180 -10.50 2.45 -13.00
CA ASN A 180 -10.38 3.55 -12.06
C ASN A 180 -11.60 3.69 -11.13
N ASP A 181 -12.28 2.58 -10.89
CA ASP A 181 -13.36 2.42 -9.91
C ASP A 181 -12.83 1.59 -8.72
N GLY A 182 -13.67 0.92 -7.96
CA GLY A 182 -13.24 0.15 -6.80
C GLY A 182 -13.00 1.02 -5.56
N HIS A 183 -12.33 0.44 -4.57
CA HIS A 183 -12.06 1.10 -3.29
C HIS A 183 -10.67 1.75 -3.31
N GLN A 184 -10.62 3.07 -3.18
CA GLN A 184 -9.40 3.86 -3.29
C GLN A 184 -9.26 4.73 -2.03
N MET A 185 -8.18 4.55 -1.30
CA MET A 185 -7.98 5.20 -0.01
C MET A 185 -6.62 5.91 0.06
N LEU A 186 -6.62 7.14 0.55
CA LEU A 186 -5.43 7.83 1.00
C LEU A 186 -5.21 7.58 2.49
N ALA A 187 -3.97 7.38 2.87
CA ALA A 187 -3.57 7.29 4.26
C ALA A 187 -2.32 8.14 4.50
N PHE A 188 -2.39 8.98 5.52
CA PHE A 188 -1.30 9.83 5.96
C PHE A 188 -0.83 9.33 7.32
N ASN A 189 0.46 9.17 7.50
CA ASN A 189 1.07 8.56 8.67
C ASN A 189 2.11 9.49 9.29
N HIS A 190 2.00 9.66 10.60
CA HIS A 190 2.98 10.34 11.44
C HIS A 190 3.47 9.37 12.53
N PHE A 191 4.78 9.21 12.68
CA PHE A 191 5.39 8.26 13.61
C PHE A 191 6.01 9.02 14.78
N ARG A 192 5.35 8.95 15.93
CA ARG A 192 5.71 9.67 17.15
C ARG A 192 6.93 9.04 17.82
N SER A 193 8.10 9.62 17.61
CA SER A 193 9.39 9.13 18.14
C SER A 193 9.43 9.09 19.67
N GLN A 194 8.58 9.86 20.37
CA GLN A 194 8.47 9.84 21.83
C GLN A 194 7.71 8.63 22.39
N LYS A 195 7.01 7.85 21.55
CA LYS A 195 6.25 6.67 21.98
C LYS A 195 7.16 5.44 21.90
N GLU A 196 7.52 4.88 23.05
CA GLU A 196 8.43 3.74 23.15
C GLU A 196 7.77 2.42 22.71
N THR A 197 7.51 2.27 21.41
CA THR A 197 6.92 1.08 20.81
C THR A 197 7.40 0.93 19.36
N ARG A 198 7.00 -0.14 18.65
CA ARG A 198 7.33 -0.33 17.23
C ARG A 198 6.71 0.75 16.36
N GLY A 199 7.27 1.01 15.19
CA GLY A 199 6.70 1.96 14.23
C GLY A 199 5.34 1.48 13.72
N CYS A 200 5.33 0.36 12.99
CA CYS A 200 4.11 -0.34 12.54
C CYS A 200 4.37 -1.84 12.50
N LYS A 201 3.43 -2.65 13.02
CA LYS A 201 3.55 -4.10 13.04
C LYS A 201 3.71 -4.70 11.64
N PHE A 202 4.31 -5.91 11.56
CA PHE A 202 4.34 -6.69 10.34
C PHE A 202 2.92 -7.06 9.87
N HIS A 203 2.64 -6.79 8.59
CA HIS A 203 1.37 -7.08 7.93
C HIS A 203 1.57 -7.28 6.42
N ARG A 204 0.51 -7.63 5.71
CA ARG A 204 0.41 -7.57 4.25
C ARG A 204 -0.73 -6.63 3.88
N ASP A 205 -0.56 -5.92 2.78
CA ASP A 205 -1.66 -5.20 2.16
C ASP A 205 -2.65 -6.19 1.55
N SER A 206 -3.93 -5.90 1.65
CA SER A 206 -5.00 -6.78 1.15
C SER A 206 -5.26 -6.60 -0.34
N GLY A 207 -5.11 -5.37 -0.83
CA GLY A 207 -5.53 -4.94 -2.17
C GLY A 207 -4.67 -5.40 -3.33
N TRP A 208 -4.53 -4.48 -4.29
CA TRP A 208 -3.85 -4.72 -5.56
C TRP A 208 -2.49 -4.05 -5.62
N VAL A 209 -2.48 -2.74 -5.48
CA VAL A 209 -1.28 -1.90 -5.61
C VAL A 209 -1.30 -0.85 -4.51
N THR A 210 -0.16 -0.65 -3.90
CA THR A 210 0.10 0.42 -2.94
C THR A 210 1.16 1.33 -3.52
N VAL A 211 0.90 2.64 -3.57
CA VAL A 211 1.88 3.66 -3.98
C VAL A 211 2.22 4.50 -2.76
N LEU A 212 3.43 4.36 -2.27
CA LEU A 212 3.92 4.94 -1.02
C LEU A 212 4.92 6.07 -1.28
N ARG A 213 4.68 7.22 -0.69
CA ARG A 213 5.66 8.28 -0.50
C ARG A 213 6.27 8.18 0.89
N SER A 214 7.56 7.96 0.95
CA SER A 214 8.34 7.93 2.19
C SER A 214 9.63 8.72 2.00
N PHE A 215 10.15 9.30 3.09
CA PHE A 215 11.35 10.16 3.05
C PHE A 215 12.53 9.49 3.74
N GLU A 216 12.27 8.62 4.68
CA GLU A 216 13.27 8.07 5.57
C GLU A 216 13.26 6.54 5.55
N PRO A 217 14.40 5.89 5.76
CA PRO A 217 14.51 4.46 6.01
C PRO A 217 13.61 4.00 7.17
N GLY A 218 13.45 2.69 7.31
CA GLY A 218 12.73 2.07 8.43
C GLY A 218 11.64 1.10 8.00
N LEU A 219 11.29 1.05 6.72
CA LEU A 219 10.43 -0.01 6.19
C LEU A 219 11.25 -1.30 6.03
N LEU A 220 10.80 -2.38 6.66
CA LEU A 220 11.35 -3.72 6.47
C LEU A 220 10.34 -4.60 5.76
N ALA A 221 10.82 -5.48 4.89
CA ALA A 221 10.00 -6.48 4.23
C ALA A 221 10.65 -7.87 4.30
N LEU A 222 9.79 -8.89 4.39
CA LEU A 222 10.20 -10.29 4.33
C LEU A 222 10.18 -10.72 2.87
N ILE A 223 11.36 -10.81 2.25
CA ILE A 223 11.54 -11.20 0.85
C ILE A 223 12.32 -12.52 0.82
N ASP A 224 11.77 -13.54 0.17
CA ASP A 224 12.36 -14.88 0.08
C ASP A 224 12.73 -15.51 1.44
N GLY A 225 11.99 -15.15 2.49
CA GLY A 225 12.19 -15.66 3.85
C GLY A 225 13.19 -14.86 4.69
N GLU A 226 13.81 -13.82 4.13
CA GLU A 226 14.76 -12.96 4.82
C GLU A 226 14.22 -11.53 4.97
N LEU A 227 14.52 -10.88 6.09
CA LEU A 227 14.18 -9.46 6.28
C LEU A 227 15.22 -8.59 5.57
N GLY A 228 14.73 -7.65 4.78
CA GLY A 228 15.53 -6.63 4.11
C GLY A 228 14.95 -5.23 4.33
N ALA A 229 15.81 -4.21 4.25
CA ALA A 229 15.40 -2.82 4.34
C ALA A 229 14.91 -2.30 2.98
N VAL A 230 13.65 -1.87 2.93
CA VAL A 230 13.06 -1.21 1.76
C VAL A 230 13.24 0.29 1.92
N ASN A 231 14.28 0.82 1.31
CA ASN A 231 14.66 2.22 1.48
C ASN A 231 13.99 3.12 0.41
N PRO A 232 13.49 4.30 0.81
CA PRO A 232 13.05 5.30 -0.15
C PRO A 232 14.23 5.86 -0.95
N GLU A 233 13.94 6.30 -2.16
CA GLU A 233 14.91 6.98 -3.03
C GLU A 233 14.33 8.33 -3.47
N PRO A 234 15.11 9.43 -3.41
CA PRO A 234 14.65 10.73 -3.88
C PRO A 234 14.11 10.66 -5.32
N GLY A 235 12.98 11.31 -5.56
CA GLY A 235 12.33 11.33 -6.87
C GLY A 235 11.55 10.06 -7.23
N HIS A 236 11.38 9.12 -6.27
CA HIS A 236 10.62 7.89 -6.49
C HIS A 236 9.53 7.68 -5.44
N PHE A 237 8.45 7.03 -5.86
CA PHE A 237 7.56 6.31 -4.97
C PHE A 237 8.09 4.89 -4.75
N ILE A 238 7.80 4.32 -3.58
CA ILE A 238 7.88 2.87 -3.37
C ILE A 238 6.52 2.30 -3.79
N VAL A 239 6.53 1.29 -4.63
CA VAL A 239 5.33 0.56 -5.03
C VAL A 239 5.43 -0.86 -4.50
N ASN A 240 4.34 -1.36 -3.90
CA ASN A 240 4.21 -2.76 -3.52
C ASN A 240 2.86 -3.32 -3.92
N PHE A 241 2.79 -4.65 -3.92
CA PHE A 241 1.61 -5.39 -4.33
C PHE A 241 0.89 -5.98 -3.11
N GLY A 242 -0.44 -6.03 -3.23
CA GLY A 242 -1.31 -6.58 -2.22
C GLY A 242 -1.74 -8.02 -2.50
N SER A 243 -2.38 -8.61 -1.51
CA SER A 243 -2.73 -10.03 -1.49
C SER A 243 -3.76 -10.42 -2.56
N SER A 244 -4.64 -9.52 -2.98
CA SER A 244 -5.60 -9.78 -4.08
C SER A 244 -4.87 -10.08 -5.39
N LEU A 245 -3.81 -9.33 -5.71
CA LEU A 245 -3.00 -9.55 -6.90
C LEU A 245 -2.17 -10.85 -6.78
N GLU A 246 -1.62 -11.15 -5.58
CA GLU A 246 -0.94 -12.43 -5.32
C GLU A 246 -1.89 -13.61 -5.54
N VAL A 247 -3.12 -13.53 -5.05
CA VAL A 247 -4.12 -14.57 -5.25
C VAL A 247 -4.46 -14.76 -6.72
N LEU A 248 -4.74 -13.66 -7.43
CA LEU A 248 -5.06 -13.71 -8.85
C LEU A 248 -3.99 -14.46 -9.65
N THR A 249 -2.73 -14.16 -9.37
CA THR A 249 -1.58 -14.64 -10.16
C THR A 249 -0.96 -15.93 -9.64
N SER A 250 -1.47 -16.49 -8.53
CA SER A 250 -0.84 -17.61 -7.80
C SER A 250 -0.65 -18.90 -8.62
N ALA A 251 -1.45 -19.13 -9.66
CA ALA A 251 -1.35 -20.27 -10.56
C ALA A 251 -0.64 -19.95 -11.89
N LEU A 252 -0.21 -18.70 -12.09
CA LEU A 252 0.48 -18.29 -13.32
C LEU A 252 1.97 -18.63 -13.26
N PRO A 253 2.65 -18.72 -14.42
CA PRO A 253 4.10 -18.96 -14.48
C PRO A 253 4.92 -17.88 -13.75
N LEU A 254 4.43 -16.66 -13.74
CA LEU A 254 5.05 -15.51 -13.06
C LEU A 254 4.09 -14.97 -11.99
N PRO A 255 4.09 -15.53 -10.77
CA PRO A 255 3.23 -15.06 -9.70
C PRO A 255 3.76 -13.75 -9.09
N VAL A 256 2.86 -12.83 -8.80
CA VAL A 256 3.17 -11.60 -8.07
C VAL A 256 3.24 -11.89 -6.58
N ARG A 257 4.16 -11.24 -5.86
CA ARG A 257 4.33 -11.42 -4.41
C ARG A 257 3.73 -10.25 -3.63
N ALA A 258 2.92 -10.58 -2.62
CA ALA A 258 2.48 -9.66 -1.57
C ALA A 258 3.27 -9.96 -0.29
N ASN A 259 4.33 -9.19 -0.03
CA ASN A 259 5.22 -9.49 1.08
C ASN A 259 4.72 -8.93 2.42
N VAL A 260 5.05 -9.67 3.48
CA VAL A 260 4.91 -9.15 4.85
C VAL A 260 5.91 -8.03 5.05
N HIS A 261 5.44 -6.90 5.52
CA HIS A 261 6.28 -5.73 5.78
C HIS A 261 5.82 -4.99 7.04
N GLY A 262 6.67 -4.11 7.55
CA GLY A 262 6.37 -3.32 8.74
C GLY A 262 7.40 -2.21 8.90
N VAL A 263 7.17 -1.29 9.84
CA VAL A 263 8.05 -0.15 10.08
C VAL A 263 8.68 -0.24 11.46
N VAL A 264 10.00 -0.08 11.52
CA VAL A 264 10.74 -0.03 12.79
C VAL A 264 10.36 1.19 13.60
N SER A 265 10.62 1.14 14.92
CA SER A 265 10.46 2.33 15.76
C SER A 265 11.42 3.43 15.30
N THR A 266 10.92 4.65 15.21
CA THR A 266 11.77 5.84 15.04
C THR A 266 12.30 6.27 16.41
N GLU A 267 13.61 6.41 16.54
CA GLU A 267 14.23 6.86 17.78
C GLU A 267 14.27 8.40 17.84
N ARG A 268 13.93 8.93 19.00
CA ARG A 268 13.99 10.37 19.23
C ARG A 268 15.44 10.84 19.25
N SER A 269 15.79 11.73 18.35
CA SER A 269 17.08 12.42 18.37
C SER A 269 16.89 13.93 18.29
N ALA A 270 17.78 14.69 18.96
CA ALA A 270 17.69 16.15 18.98
C ALA A 270 17.82 16.71 17.55
N GLY A 271 16.85 17.52 17.15
CA GLY A 271 16.84 18.18 15.84
C GLY A 271 16.34 17.34 14.65
N ARG A 272 15.92 16.10 14.87
CA ARG A 272 15.28 15.28 13.85
C ARG A 272 13.75 15.41 13.98
N ALA A 273 13.10 15.69 12.87
CA ALA A 273 11.62 15.62 12.80
C ALA A 273 11.12 14.17 12.92
N ASP A 274 9.89 14.00 13.36
CA ASP A 274 9.23 12.72 13.36
C ASP A 274 9.09 12.18 11.93
N ARG A 275 9.17 10.86 11.77
CA ARG A 275 9.01 10.20 10.47
C ARG A 275 7.58 10.37 9.97
N ILE A 276 7.44 10.72 8.71
CA ILE A 276 6.15 10.81 8.03
C ILE A 276 6.13 9.97 6.75
N SER A 277 4.96 9.60 6.32
CA SER A 277 4.73 9.00 5.01
C SER A 277 3.26 9.13 4.61
N TYR A 278 2.96 8.99 3.33
CA TYR A 278 1.58 8.84 2.88
C TYR A 278 1.50 7.86 1.71
N VAL A 279 0.32 7.32 1.53
CA VAL A 279 0.12 6.18 0.65
C VAL A 279 -1.26 6.22 0.03
N THR A 280 -1.37 5.76 -1.21
CA THR A 280 -2.66 5.36 -1.78
C THR A 280 -2.75 3.85 -1.81
N PHE A 281 -3.84 3.33 -1.23
CA PHE A 281 -4.22 1.92 -1.30
C PHE A 281 -5.29 1.74 -2.37
N LEU A 282 -5.09 0.75 -3.22
CA LEU A 282 -5.98 0.42 -4.32
C LEU A 282 -6.53 -0.99 -4.12
N ASP A 283 -7.83 -1.07 -3.85
CA ASP A 283 -8.55 -2.30 -3.56
C ASP A 283 -9.73 -2.50 -4.52
N SER A 284 -10.24 -3.72 -4.60
CA SER A 284 -11.50 -4.03 -5.26
C SER A 284 -12.66 -3.35 -4.53
N ALA A 285 -13.78 -3.14 -5.23
CA ALA A 285 -15.03 -2.78 -4.57
C ALA A 285 -15.32 -3.76 -3.41
N LEU A 286 -15.77 -3.24 -2.27
CA LEU A 286 -15.92 -4.01 -1.03
C LEU A 286 -16.96 -5.13 -1.11
N ASP A 287 -17.94 -5.00 -2.01
CA ASP A 287 -18.95 -6.02 -2.33
C ASP A 287 -18.49 -6.99 -3.44
N GLY A 288 -17.25 -6.84 -3.91
CA GLY A 288 -16.66 -7.63 -4.99
C GLY A 288 -16.21 -9.03 -4.54
N THR A 289 -15.56 -9.71 -5.47
CA THR A 289 -15.04 -11.07 -5.32
C THR A 289 -13.54 -11.09 -5.60
N VAL A 290 -12.77 -11.84 -4.81
CA VAL A 290 -11.36 -12.16 -5.07
C VAL A 290 -11.31 -13.38 -5.99
N TYR A 291 -10.51 -13.29 -7.04
CA TYR A 291 -10.36 -14.32 -8.06
C TYR A 291 -8.96 -14.92 -8.09
N ARG A 292 -8.85 -16.14 -8.59
CA ARG A 292 -7.62 -16.79 -9.04
C ARG A 292 -7.72 -17.03 -10.54
N LEU A 293 -6.71 -16.66 -11.28
CA LEU A 293 -6.61 -16.97 -12.71
C LEU A 293 -5.89 -18.30 -12.93
N ASP A 294 -6.48 -19.18 -13.72
CA ASP A 294 -5.87 -20.45 -14.14
C ASP A 294 -6.29 -20.75 -15.58
N ASN A 295 -5.31 -20.99 -16.45
CA ASN A 295 -5.55 -21.27 -17.89
C ASN A 295 -6.49 -20.26 -18.57
N GLY A 296 -6.32 -18.96 -18.29
CA GLY A 296 -7.13 -17.88 -18.88
C GLY A 296 -8.56 -17.76 -18.33
N THR A 297 -8.91 -18.53 -17.31
CA THR A 297 -10.22 -18.50 -16.66
C THR A 297 -10.11 -17.95 -15.23
N ALA A 298 -10.98 -17.00 -14.88
CA ALA A 298 -11.07 -16.45 -13.54
C ALA A 298 -11.99 -17.31 -12.66
N TYR A 299 -11.47 -17.84 -11.57
CA TYR A 299 -12.20 -18.64 -10.60
C TYR A 299 -12.43 -17.83 -9.32
N PRO A 300 -13.67 -17.67 -8.84
CA PRO A 300 -13.95 -16.97 -7.60
C PRO A 300 -13.39 -17.76 -6.41
N VAL A 301 -12.74 -17.05 -5.49
CA VAL A 301 -12.14 -17.62 -4.28
C VAL A 301 -12.98 -17.31 -3.05
N GLN A 302 -13.23 -16.01 -2.80
CA GLN A 302 -14.06 -15.54 -1.68
C GLN A 302 -14.51 -14.09 -1.90
N SER A 303 -15.43 -13.60 -1.06
CA SER A 303 -15.80 -12.18 -1.08
C SER A 303 -14.65 -11.29 -0.63
N VAL A 304 -14.57 -10.05 -1.15
CA VAL A 304 -13.60 -9.05 -0.71
C VAL A 304 -13.80 -8.74 0.77
N ALA A 305 -15.04 -8.61 1.23
CA ALA A 305 -15.37 -8.34 2.63
C ALA A 305 -14.84 -9.42 3.61
N ASP A 306 -14.81 -10.68 3.20
CA ASP A 306 -14.26 -11.77 4.00
C ASP A 306 -12.73 -11.85 3.91
N PHE A 307 -12.19 -11.44 2.77
CA PHE A 307 -10.75 -11.46 2.48
C PHE A 307 -10.00 -10.36 3.21
N ALA A 308 -10.54 -9.16 3.17
CA ALA A 308 -9.99 -7.94 3.76
C ALA A 308 -11.03 -7.28 4.68
N PRO A 309 -11.41 -7.91 5.81
CA PRO A 309 -12.39 -7.32 6.69
C PRO A 309 -11.88 -5.97 7.22
N PRO A 310 -12.72 -4.93 7.26
CA PRO A 310 -12.38 -3.63 7.82
C PRO A 310 -11.82 -3.78 9.24
N ARG A 311 -10.77 -3.07 9.56
CA ARG A 311 -10.12 -3.11 10.89
C ARG A 311 -10.06 -1.69 11.45
N ARG A 312 -10.55 -1.54 12.67
CA ARG A 312 -10.32 -0.33 13.49
C ARG A 312 -8.92 -0.33 14.09
#